data_2aa0c8f1c20d37a44113ddce7ecf6b74
#
_entry.id   2aa0c8f1c20d37a44113ddce7ecf6b74
#
_cell.length_a   1.000
_cell.length_b   1.000
_cell.length_c   1.000
_cell.angle_alpha   90.00
_cell.angle_beta   90.00
_cell.angle_gamma   90.00
#
_symmetry.space_group_name_H-M   'P 1'
#
loop_
_entity.id
_entity.type
_entity.pdbx_description
1 polymer ?
#
loop_
_entity_poly.entity_id
_entity_poly.type
_entity_poly.pdbx_seq_one_letter_code
_entity_poly.pdbx_strand_id
1 'polypeptide(L)'
;MNRRRFLGYTAFGSATVLSGSAPFGCAPFEAPGDAPASDEPFELHEATVADLQAGMESGRWTARSITEAYLARIDALDGRGPELRSIIETNPEALSIADALDAERRSKGPRGPLHGIPVAIKDNIDTHDRMTTTAGSLALEGSIPPRDSFLAEKLREAGAIILAKANMSEWAYWRGLKASSGWSARGGQCRNPYALDRNPCGSSSG
;
A
#
# COMPACT_ATOMS: atom_id res chain seq x y z
N MET A 1 11.50 42.39 3.30
CA MET A 1 12.82 41.83 3.66
C MET A 1 13.35 41.05 2.47
N ASN A 2 14.47 41.51 1.87
CA ASN A 2 14.90 41.12 0.51
C ASN A 2 15.78 39.84 0.54
N ARG A 3 15.46 38.87 -0.30
CA ARG A 3 16.08 37.52 -0.39
C ARG A 3 17.60 37.49 -0.69
N ARG A 4 18.27 38.62 -0.84
CA ARG A 4 19.69 38.72 -1.21
C ARG A 4 20.68 38.88 -0.04
N ARG A 5 20.25 38.81 1.22
CA ARG A 5 21.09 39.03 2.41
C ARG A 5 21.44 37.78 3.21
N PHE A 6 21.15 36.56 2.68
CA PHE A 6 21.41 35.33 3.44
C PHE A 6 22.74 34.61 3.05
N LEU A 7 23.52 35.14 2.13
CA LEU A 7 24.76 34.50 1.64
C LEU A 7 26.05 35.25 2.02
N GLY A 8 26.15 35.76 3.22
CA GLY A 8 27.31 36.58 3.57
C GLY A 8 27.86 36.43 4.96
N TYR A 9 27.91 35.24 5.55
CA TYR A 9 28.71 35.01 6.78
C TYR A 9 29.20 33.58 6.88
N THR A 10 30.29 33.23 6.21
CA THR A 10 31.19 32.16 6.62
C THR A 10 32.59 32.43 6.06
N ALA A 11 33.42 33.10 6.82
CA ALA A 11 34.87 33.06 6.68
C ALA A 11 35.53 33.41 8.02
N PHE A 12 36.56 32.63 8.34
CA PHE A 12 37.57 32.81 9.38
C PHE A 12 37.36 32.13 10.75
N GLY A 13 38.19 31.13 10.96
CA GLY A 13 38.52 30.54 12.23
C GLY A 13 39.38 29.29 12.11
N SER A 14 40.64 29.46 11.61
CA SER A 14 41.65 28.39 11.69
C SER A 14 42.13 28.27 13.12
N ALA A 15 41.99 27.11 13.75
CA ALA A 15 42.72 26.72 14.92
C ALA A 15 43.27 25.31 14.73
N THR A 16 44.54 25.21 14.51
CA THR A 16 45.38 24.00 14.47
C THR A 16 45.50 23.40 15.86
N VAL A 17 45.06 22.16 16.06
CA VAL A 17 45.52 21.35 17.20
C VAL A 17 45.99 20.01 16.64
N LEU A 18 47.27 19.75 16.84
CA LEU A 18 47.93 18.49 16.53
C LEU A 18 47.61 17.40 17.57
N SER A 19 47.66 16.18 17.05
CA SER A 19 48.05 14.93 17.68
C SER A 19 46.95 14.02 18.23
N GLY A 20 46.92 12.81 17.65
CA GLY A 20 46.21 11.66 18.20
C GLY A 20 45.66 10.75 17.13
N SER A 21 46.51 10.02 16.39
CA SER A 21 46.14 9.02 15.40
C SER A 21 45.54 7.79 16.10
N ALA A 22 44.23 7.61 15.97
CA ALA A 22 43.60 6.29 16.03
C ALA A 22 42.77 6.12 14.77
N PRO A 23 42.99 5.09 13.96
CA PRO A 23 42.14 4.84 12.80
C PRO A 23 40.82 4.20 13.28
N PHE A 24 39.83 5.01 13.52
CA PHE A 24 38.46 4.52 13.48
C PHE A 24 38.15 4.27 12.00
N GLY A 25 38.30 3.02 11.58
CA GLY A 25 37.81 2.57 10.31
C GLY A 25 36.28 2.73 10.29
N CYS A 26 35.78 3.76 9.64
CA CYS A 26 34.43 3.77 9.16
C CYS A 26 34.35 2.64 8.13
N ALA A 27 33.76 1.51 8.51
CA ALA A 27 33.33 0.54 7.54
C ALA A 27 32.39 1.28 6.55
N PRO A 28 32.55 1.11 5.23
CA PRO A 28 31.61 1.68 4.29
C PRO A 28 30.22 1.12 4.63
N PHE A 29 29.25 2.02 4.78
CA PHE A 29 27.84 1.66 4.83
C PHE A 29 27.51 1.06 3.45
N GLU A 30 27.46 -0.28 3.38
CA GLU A 30 26.88 -0.93 2.24
C GLU A 30 25.40 -0.56 2.25
N ALA A 31 24.99 0.27 1.29
CA ALA A 31 23.60 0.47 1.00
C ALA A 31 22.97 -0.92 0.75
N PRO A 32 21.76 -1.19 1.30
CA PRO A 32 21.08 -2.44 1.00
C PRO A 32 21.04 -2.59 -0.52
N GLY A 33 21.65 -3.67 -1.01
CA GLY A 33 21.76 -3.94 -2.44
C GLY A 33 20.38 -3.89 -3.06
N ASP A 34 20.27 -3.23 -4.20
CA ASP A 34 19.09 -3.23 -5.05
C ASP A 34 18.69 -4.70 -5.26
N ALA A 35 17.62 -5.12 -4.60
CA ALA A 35 16.98 -6.37 -4.95
C ALA A 35 16.60 -6.23 -6.43
N PRO A 36 16.96 -7.19 -7.32
CA PRO A 36 16.62 -7.09 -8.71
C PRO A 36 15.11 -6.95 -8.82
N ALA A 37 14.64 -5.78 -9.25
CA ALA A 37 13.30 -5.65 -9.78
C ALA A 37 13.23 -6.70 -10.90
N SER A 38 12.32 -7.65 -10.82
CA SER A 38 12.09 -8.59 -11.89
C SER A 38 11.83 -7.77 -13.16
N ASP A 39 12.69 -7.86 -14.17
CA ASP A 39 12.57 -7.13 -15.44
C ASP A 39 11.33 -7.57 -16.25
N GLU A 40 10.57 -8.53 -15.76
CA GLU A 40 9.32 -8.93 -16.38
C GLU A 40 8.21 -7.93 -16.06
N PRO A 41 7.60 -7.33 -17.08
CA PRO A 41 6.49 -6.41 -16.89
C PRO A 41 5.34 -7.16 -16.20
N PHE A 42 4.78 -6.57 -15.15
CA PHE A 42 3.61 -7.11 -14.47
C PHE A 42 2.45 -7.22 -15.47
N GLU A 43 1.95 -8.43 -15.72
CA GLU A 43 0.96 -8.72 -16.78
C GLU A 43 -0.31 -7.87 -16.67
N LEU A 44 -0.73 -7.51 -15.44
CA LEU A 44 -1.92 -6.70 -15.18
C LEU A 44 -1.62 -5.21 -14.99
N HIS A 45 -0.43 -4.74 -15.46
CA HIS A 45 -0.07 -3.33 -15.38
C HIS A 45 -1.07 -2.47 -16.15
N GLU A 46 -1.64 -1.45 -15.48
CA GLU A 46 -2.65 -0.54 -16.05
C GLU A 46 -3.92 -1.25 -16.58
N ALA A 47 -4.16 -2.51 -16.21
CA ALA A 47 -5.35 -3.24 -16.63
C ALA A 47 -6.61 -2.58 -16.05
N THR A 48 -7.54 -2.23 -16.92
CA THR A 48 -8.85 -1.70 -16.51
C THR A 48 -9.78 -2.80 -16.02
N VAL A 49 -10.87 -2.44 -15.32
CA VAL A 49 -11.92 -3.39 -14.95
C VAL A 49 -12.50 -4.09 -16.18
N ALA A 50 -12.63 -3.38 -17.31
CA ALA A 50 -13.12 -3.94 -18.56
C ALA A 50 -12.14 -4.99 -19.14
N ASP A 51 -10.82 -4.73 -19.08
CA ASP A 51 -9.81 -5.68 -19.54
C ASP A 51 -9.82 -6.95 -18.68
N LEU A 52 -9.93 -6.80 -17.35
CA LEU A 52 -10.01 -7.93 -16.44
C LEU A 52 -11.27 -8.76 -16.69
N GLN A 53 -12.43 -8.12 -16.92
CA GLN A 53 -13.65 -8.83 -17.26
C GLN A 53 -13.55 -9.57 -18.59
N ALA A 54 -13.03 -8.93 -19.64
CA ALA A 54 -12.80 -9.56 -20.94
C ALA A 54 -11.81 -10.75 -20.83
N GLY A 55 -10.77 -10.61 -20.01
CA GLY A 55 -9.83 -11.70 -19.72
C GLY A 55 -10.49 -12.89 -19.03
N MET A 56 -11.39 -12.63 -18.07
CA MET A 56 -12.15 -13.70 -17.40
C MET A 56 -13.22 -14.33 -18.33
N GLU A 57 -13.81 -13.55 -19.21
CA GLU A 57 -14.78 -14.06 -20.21
C GLU A 57 -14.11 -14.95 -21.26
N SER A 58 -12.92 -14.55 -21.74
CA SER A 58 -12.15 -15.34 -22.70
C SER A 58 -11.44 -16.56 -22.07
N GLY A 59 -11.45 -16.68 -20.73
CA GLY A 59 -10.73 -17.74 -20.01
C GLY A 59 -9.22 -17.51 -19.91
N ARG A 60 -8.71 -16.34 -20.29
CA ARG A 60 -7.29 -15.96 -20.10
C ARG A 60 -6.94 -15.87 -18.63
N TRP A 61 -7.83 -15.32 -17.83
CA TRP A 61 -7.68 -15.16 -16.38
C TRP A 61 -8.90 -15.74 -15.65
N THR A 62 -8.72 -15.98 -14.36
CA THR A 62 -9.79 -16.26 -13.41
C THR A 62 -9.74 -15.20 -12.31
N ALA A 63 -10.80 -15.04 -11.53
CA ALA A 63 -10.79 -14.19 -10.36
C ALA A 63 -9.66 -14.59 -9.41
N ARG A 64 -9.41 -15.91 -9.29
CA ARG A 64 -8.31 -16.45 -8.50
C ARG A 64 -6.95 -16.01 -9.04
N SER A 65 -6.66 -16.21 -10.33
CA SER A 65 -5.34 -15.87 -10.90
C SER A 65 -5.06 -14.36 -10.82
N ILE A 66 -6.08 -13.51 -11.04
CA ILE A 66 -5.97 -12.05 -10.87
C ILE A 66 -5.64 -11.71 -9.40
N THR A 67 -6.34 -12.34 -8.45
CA THR A 67 -6.12 -12.11 -7.02
C THR A 67 -4.71 -12.53 -6.60
N GLU A 68 -4.23 -13.70 -7.04
CA GLU A 68 -2.86 -14.18 -6.80
C GLU A 68 -1.81 -13.20 -7.35
N ALA A 69 -2.01 -12.71 -8.57
CA ALA A 69 -1.09 -11.76 -9.21
C ALA A 69 -1.00 -10.45 -8.42
N TYR A 70 -2.11 -9.88 -7.96
CA TYR A 70 -2.08 -8.66 -7.15
C TYR A 70 -1.54 -8.89 -5.74
N LEU A 71 -1.79 -10.04 -5.10
CA LEU A 71 -1.16 -10.37 -3.80
C LEU A 71 0.37 -10.47 -3.93
N ALA A 72 0.85 -11.13 -5.00
CA ALA A 72 2.28 -11.19 -5.28
C ALA A 72 2.88 -9.80 -5.57
N ARG A 73 2.13 -8.93 -6.27
CA ARG A 73 2.55 -7.55 -6.54
C ARG A 73 2.63 -6.72 -5.25
N ILE A 74 1.65 -6.86 -4.34
CA ILE A 74 1.68 -6.22 -3.02
C ILE A 74 2.92 -6.66 -2.26
N ASP A 75 3.20 -7.96 -2.17
CA ASP A 75 4.38 -8.46 -1.47
C ASP A 75 5.68 -7.91 -2.06
N ALA A 76 5.80 -7.86 -3.38
CA ALA A 76 7.00 -7.38 -4.06
C ALA A 76 7.27 -5.88 -3.91
N LEU A 77 6.23 -5.04 -3.91
CA LEU A 77 6.39 -3.58 -3.89
C LEU A 77 6.13 -2.93 -2.53
N ASP A 78 5.25 -3.53 -1.74
CA ASP A 78 4.75 -2.95 -0.50
C ASP A 78 5.50 -3.49 0.71
N GLY A 79 5.67 -4.81 0.77
CA GLY A 79 6.37 -5.49 1.87
C GLY A 79 7.87 -5.65 1.64
N ARG A 80 8.31 -5.65 0.38
CA ARG A 80 9.71 -5.78 -0.06
C ARG A 80 10.03 -4.70 -1.10
N GLY A 81 11.22 -4.76 -1.69
CA GLY A 81 11.62 -3.79 -2.73
C GLY A 81 11.51 -2.35 -2.26
N PRO A 82 10.74 -1.47 -2.92
CA PRO A 82 10.63 -0.07 -2.56
C PRO A 82 9.92 0.19 -1.23
N GLU A 83 9.29 -0.82 -0.63
CA GLU A 83 8.53 -0.71 0.61
C GLU A 83 7.54 0.47 0.59
N LEU A 84 6.60 0.44 -0.36
CA LEU A 84 5.64 1.54 -0.55
C LEU A 84 4.75 1.74 0.68
N ARG A 85 4.48 0.65 1.42
CA ARG A 85 3.62 0.66 2.61
C ARG A 85 2.24 1.25 2.33
N SER A 86 1.71 0.93 1.16
CA SER A 86 0.37 1.35 0.73
C SER A 86 -0.72 0.44 1.30
N ILE A 87 -0.36 -0.77 1.71
CA ILE A 87 -1.26 -1.77 2.29
C ILE A 87 -0.89 -2.02 3.76
N ILE A 88 -1.89 -1.99 4.65
CA ILE A 88 -1.72 -2.35 6.06
C ILE A 88 -1.91 -3.85 6.28
N GLU A 89 -2.91 -4.44 5.62
CA GLU A 89 -3.32 -5.82 5.85
C GLU A 89 -3.96 -6.39 4.59
N THR A 90 -3.62 -7.62 4.23
CA THR A 90 -4.27 -8.36 3.14
C THR A 90 -5.32 -9.32 3.69
N ASN A 91 -6.37 -9.56 2.92
CA ASN A 91 -7.44 -10.47 3.30
C ASN A 91 -6.98 -11.94 3.20
N PRO A 92 -6.89 -12.67 4.31
CA PRO A 92 -6.46 -14.06 4.29
C PRO A 92 -7.47 -15.00 3.59
N GLU A 93 -8.69 -14.54 3.35
CA GLU A 93 -9.74 -15.30 2.68
C GLU A 93 -9.89 -14.92 1.18
N ALA A 94 -9.07 -13.98 0.67
CA ALA A 94 -9.21 -13.46 -0.69
C ALA A 94 -9.23 -14.56 -1.76
N LEU A 95 -8.34 -15.55 -1.64
CA LEU A 95 -8.23 -16.64 -2.61
C LEU A 95 -9.44 -17.59 -2.56
N SER A 96 -9.95 -17.89 -1.38
CA SER A 96 -11.15 -18.74 -1.25
C SER A 96 -12.41 -18.04 -1.75
N ILE A 97 -12.50 -16.72 -1.54
CA ILE A 97 -13.58 -15.89 -2.10
C ILE A 97 -13.46 -15.86 -3.63
N ALA A 98 -12.28 -15.72 -4.19
CA ALA A 98 -12.03 -15.74 -5.62
C ALA A 98 -12.47 -17.08 -6.25
N ASP A 99 -12.10 -18.21 -5.63
CA ASP A 99 -12.54 -19.54 -6.09
C ASP A 99 -14.06 -19.69 -6.11
N ALA A 100 -14.72 -19.19 -5.08
CA ALA A 100 -16.20 -19.23 -5.01
C ALA A 100 -16.85 -18.37 -6.11
N LEU A 101 -16.29 -17.19 -6.40
CA LEU A 101 -16.77 -16.30 -7.47
C LEU A 101 -16.48 -16.89 -8.86
N ASP A 102 -15.36 -17.56 -9.07
CA ASP A 102 -15.08 -18.30 -10.31
C ASP A 102 -16.07 -19.44 -10.51
N ALA A 103 -16.42 -20.18 -9.45
CA ALA A 103 -17.46 -21.22 -9.52
C ALA A 103 -18.85 -20.63 -9.81
N GLU A 104 -19.19 -19.49 -9.20
CA GLU A 104 -20.44 -18.78 -9.46
C GLU A 104 -20.51 -18.28 -10.91
N ARG A 105 -19.43 -17.68 -11.44
CA ARG A 105 -19.32 -17.23 -12.82
C ARG A 105 -19.60 -18.38 -13.80
N ARG A 106 -19.04 -19.57 -13.55
CA ARG A 106 -19.25 -20.74 -14.41
C ARG A 106 -20.69 -21.25 -14.36
N SER A 107 -21.36 -21.17 -13.22
CA SER A 107 -22.68 -21.78 -13.02
C SER A 107 -23.85 -20.82 -13.28
N LYS A 108 -23.68 -19.53 -13.00
CA LYS A 108 -24.75 -18.52 -13.02
C LYS A 108 -24.43 -17.29 -13.88
N GLY A 109 -23.17 -17.17 -14.33
CA GLY A 109 -22.66 -15.94 -14.93
C GLY A 109 -22.21 -14.90 -13.88
N PRO A 110 -21.60 -13.80 -14.33
CA PRO A 110 -21.15 -12.73 -13.45
C PRO A 110 -22.31 -11.92 -12.89
N ARG A 111 -22.20 -11.45 -11.64
CA ARG A 111 -23.19 -10.55 -11.00
C ARG A 111 -23.23 -9.17 -11.65
N GLY A 112 -22.11 -8.72 -12.23
CA GLY A 112 -21.94 -7.41 -12.83
C GLY A 112 -20.47 -7.09 -13.08
N PRO A 113 -20.11 -5.84 -13.39
CA PRO A 113 -18.77 -5.46 -13.81
C PRO A 113 -17.69 -5.62 -12.73
N LEU A 114 -18.05 -5.72 -11.46
CA LEU A 114 -17.11 -5.93 -10.36
C LEU A 114 -16.98 -7.39 -9.94
N HIS A 115 -17.71 -8.33 -10.57
CA HIS A 115 -17.65 -9.73 -10.19
C HIS A 115 -16.24 -10.33 -10.41
N GLY A 116 -15.60 -10.78 -9.33
CA GLY A 116 -14.25 -11.34 -9.34
C GLY A 116 -13.11 -10.30 -9.41
N ILE A 117 -13.44 -9.00 -9.27
CA ILE A 117 -12.43 -7.93 -9.29
C ILE A 117 -11.91 -7.69 -7.88
N PRO A 118 -10.59 -7.81 -7.64
CA PRO A 118 -9.99 -7.46 -6.37
C PRO A 118 -9.93 -5.94 -6.19
N VAL A 119 -10.30 -5.48 -4.99
CA VAL A 119 -10.28 -4.07 -4.60
C VAL A 119 -9.60 -3.90 -3.25
N ALA A 120 -8.73 -2.90 -3.13
CA ALA A 120 -8.24 -2.43 -1.84
C ALA A 120 -9.15 -1.32 -1.33
N ILE A 121 -9.47 -1.35 -0.04
CA ILE A 121 -10.30 -0.32 0.59
C ILE A 121 -9.55 0.29 1.76
N LYS A 122 -9.82 1.56 2.03
CA LYS A 122 -9.15 2.30 3.09
C LYS A 122 -9.41 1.69 4.47
N ASP A 123 -8.40 1.68 5.33
CA ASP A 123 -8.43 1.01 6.64
C ASP A 123 -9.43 1.60 7.66
N ASN A 124 -10.16 2.64 7.32
CA ASN A 124 -11.28 3.17 8.11
C ASN A 124 -12.66 2.74 7.59
N ILE A 125 -12.71 1.85 6.60
CA ILE A 125 -13.97 1.30 6.08
C ILE A 125 -14.20 -0.05 6.73
N ASP A 126 -15.26 -0.17 7.51
CA ASP A 126 -15.57 -1.39 8.24
C ASP A 126 -15.83 -2.57 7.33
N THR A 127 -15.15 -3.69 7.63
CA THR A 127 -15.39 -5.00 7.02
C THR A 127 -15.58 -6.04 8.11
N HIS A 128 -16.62 -6.84 7.97
CA HIS A 128 -16.86 -7.98 8.87
C HIS A 128 -16.30 -9.26 8.24
N ASP A 129 -14.99 -9.38 8.31
CA ASP A 129 -14.21 -10.54 7.85
C ASP A 129 -13.02 -10.75 8.80
N ARG A 130 -11.95 -11.38 8.36
CA ARG A 130 -10.78 -11.63 9.20
C ARG A 130 -9.77 -10.47 9.20
N MET A 131 -10.02 -9.42 8.43
CA MET A 131 -9.21 -8.19 8.51
C MET A 131 -9.73 -7.28 9.61
N THR A 132 -8.81 -6.50 10.16
CA THR A 132 -9.12 -5.47 11.14
C THR A 132 -9.49 -4.14 10.47
N THR A 133 -10.20 -3.26 11.20
CA THR A 133 -10.45 -1.89 10.79
C THR A 133 -9.96 -0.95 11.88
N THR A 134 -8.92 -0.19 11.59
CA THR A 134 -8.15 0.50 12.63
C THR A 134 -7.93 1.99 12.41
N ALA A 135 -8.33 2.54 11.25
CA ALA A 135 -7.97 3.91 10.85
C ALA A 135 -6.45 4.19 10.98
N GLY A 136 -5.62 3.16 10.74
CA GLY A 136 -4.17 3.19 10.86
C GLY A 136 -3.63 3.19 12.30
N SER A 137 -4.48 3.09 13.32
CA SER A 137 -4.11 3.24 14.72
C SER A 137 -3.84 1.90 15.42
N LEU A 138 -2.73 1.81 16.16
CA LEU A 138 -2.44 0.67 17.04
C LEU A 138 -3.46 0.54 18.19
N ALA A 139 -4.15 1.62 18.57
CA ALA A 139 -5.19 1.55 19.60
C ALA A 139 -6.38 0.67 19.20
N LEU A 140 -6.56 0.43 17.90
CA LEU A 140 -7.60 -0.44 17.35
C LEU A 140 -7.04 -1.73 16.75
N GLU A 141 -5.79 -2.07 17.04
CA GLU A 141 -5.22 -3.34 16.60
C GLU A 141 -6.09 -4.52 17.10
N GLY A 142 -6.37 -5.45 16.18
CA GLY A 142 -7.28 -6.57 16.48
C GLY A 142 -8.77 -6.22 16.43
N SER A 143 -9.16 -4.98 16.15
CA SER A 143 -10.57 -4.57 16.06
C SER A 143 -11.21 -5.10 14.78
N ILE A 144 -12.10 -6.07 14.91
CA ILE A 144 -12.96 -6.58 13.84
C ILE A 144 -14.35 -5.99 14.02
N PRO A 145 -14.87 -5.21 13.05
CA PRO A 145 -16.21 -4.64 13.14
C PRO A 145 -17.31 -5.71 13.20
N PRO A 146 -18.41 -5.46 13.91
CA PRO A 146 -19.50 -6.43 14.05
C PRO A 146 -20.33 -6.61 12.76
N ARG A 147 -20.14 -5.75 11.78
CA ARG A 147 -20.81 -5.78 10.47
C ARG A 147 -20.00 -5.01 9.42
N ASP A 148 -20.25 -5.31 8.16
CA ASP A 148 -19.75 -4.50 7.04
C ASP A 148 -20.33 -3.07 7.09
N SER A 149 -19.54 -2.10 6.65
CA SER A 149 -20.09 -0.80 6.25
C SER A 149 -20.96 -0.95 5.01
N PHE A 150 -21.84 -0.01 4.76
CA PHE A 150 -22.68 0.01 3.56
C PHE A 150 -21.86 -0.15 2.26
N LEU A 151 -20.70 0.51 2.19
CA LEU A 151 -19.81 0.38 1.02
C LEU A 151 -19.27 -1.04 0.87
N ALA A 152 -18.78 -1.65 1.93
CA ALA A 152 -18.23 -3.00 1.88
C ALA A 152 -19.32 -4.03 1.52
N GLU A 153 -20.52 -3.89 2.07
CA GLU A 153 -21.69 -4.69 1.72
C GLU A 153 -21.99 -4.61 0.20
N LYS A 154 -22.04 -3.39 -0.35
CA LYS A 154 -22.32 -3.19 -1.78
C LYS A 154 -21.23 -3.75 -2.70
N LEU A 155 -19.96 -3.64 -2.29
CA LEU A 155 -18.86 -4.26 -3.03
C LEU A 155 -18.99 -5.79 -3.06
N ARG A 156 -19.29 -6.42 -1.92
CA ARG A 156 -19.50 -7.87 -1.85
C ARG A 156 -20.74 -8.33 -2.63
N GLU A 157 -21.83 -7.60 -2.54
CA GLU A 157 -23.05 -7.88 -3.34
C GLU A 157 -22.75 -7.83 -4.85
N ALA A 158 -21.92 -6.89 -5.29
CA ALA A 158 -21.49 -6.78 -6.68
C ALA A 158 -20.46 -7.88 -7.09
N GLY A 159 -20.01 -8.71 -6.14
CA GLY A 159 -19.04 -9.77 -6.37
C GLY A 159 -17.58 -9.28 -6.39
N ALA A 160 -17.29 -8.10 -5.86
CA ALA A 160 -15.91 -7.67 -5.67
C ALA A 160 -15.21 -8.46 -4.55
N ILE A 161 -13.92 -8.66 -4.70
CA ILE A 161 -13.07 -9.29 -3.68
C ILE A 161 -12.40 -8.18 -2.89
N ILE A 162 -12.81 -7.97 -1.62
CA ILE A 162 -12.08 -7.04 -0.76
C ILE A 162 -10.74 -7.68 -0.42
N LEU A 163 -9.70 -7.23 -1.14
CA LEU A 163 -8.37 -7.82 -1.14
C LEU A 163 -7.52 -7.38 0.05
N ALA A 164 -7.66 -6.12 0.44
CA ALA A 164 -6.74 -5.52 1.39
C ALA A 164 -7.31 -4.26 2.05
N LYS A 165 -6.71 -3.89 3.18
CA LYS A 165 -6.85 -2.59 3.84
C LYS A 165 -5.73 -1.67 3.42
N ALA A 166 -6.06 -0.62 2.67
CA ALA A 166 -5.11 0.39 2.23
C ALA A 166 -4.71 1.32 3.38
N ASN A 167 -3.43 1.69 3.41
CA ASN A 167 -2.87 2.60 4.39
C ASN A 167 -3.50 4.00 4.28
N MET A 168 -3.39 4.74 5.35
CA MET A 168 -3.96 6.08 5.46
C MET A 168 -3.17 6.94 6.42
N SER A 169 -3.27 8.25 6.29
CA SER A 169 -2.86 9.13 7.39
C SER A 169 -3.70 8.80 8.61
N GLU A 170 -3.05 8.45 9.73
CA GLU A 170 -3.73 7.97 10.94
C GLU A 170 -4.87 8.89 11.35
N TRP A 171 -6.06 8.33 11.58
CA TRP A 171 -7.29 9.08 11.87
C TRP A 171 -7.61 10.19 10.86
N ALA A 172 -7.16 10.06 9.61
CA ALA A 172 -7.34 11.03 8.53
C ALA A 172 -6.90 12.47 8.90
N TYR A 173 -5.77 12.60 9.60
CA TYR A 173 -5.19 13.83 10.18
C TYR A 173 -5.91 14.38 11.41
N TRP A 174 -6.97 13.76 11.90
CA TRP A 174 -7.72 14.31 13.03
C TRP A 174 -6.87 14.48 14.30
N ARG A 175 -5.80 13.71 14.46
CA ARG A 175 -4.95 13.68 15.66
C ARG A 175 -4.10 14.92 15.92
N GLY A 176 -3.83 15.76 14.93
CA GLY A 176 -2.97 16.90 15.17
C GLY A 176 -2.68 17.74 13.92
N LEU A 177 -2.34 19.01 14.18
CA LEU A 177 -2.09 20.01 13.12
C LEU A 177 -0.79 19.78 12.35
N LYS A 178 0.11 18.92 12.83
CA LYS A 178 1.42 18.61 12.22
C LYS A 178 1.54 17.12 11.83
N ALA A 179 0.42 16.45 11.58
CA ALA A 179 0.43 15.05 11.17
C ALA A 179 1.12 14.89 9.80
N SER A 180 1.95 13.85 9.66
CA SER A 180 2.58 13.51 8.40
C SER A 180 1.58 12.86 7.45
N SER A 181 1.58 13.30 6.18
CA SER A 181 0.74 12.68 5.16
C SER A 181 1.21 11.25 4.88
N GLY A 182 0.27 10.31 4.88
CA GLY A 182 0.54 8.92 4.59
C GLY A 182 1.17 8.12 5.74
N TRP A 183 1.33 8.73 6.93
CA TRP A 183 1.85 8.00 8.08
C TRP A 183 0.72 7.47 8.97
N SER A 184 0.86 6.21 9.35
CA SER A 184 0.04 5.60 10.39
C SER A 184 0.88 4.74 11.33
N ALA A 185 0.44 4.55 12.56
CA ALA A 185 1.17 3.73 13.53
C ALA A 185 1.19 2.25 13.12
N ARG A 186 0.15 1.76 12.44
CA ARG A 186 0.08 0.38 11.93
C ARG A 186 0.85 0.18 10.62
N GLY A 187 0.65 1.07 9.66
CA GLY A 187 1.20 0.91 8.30
C GLY A 187 2.55 1.58 8.08
N GLY A 188 3.02 2.43 9.02
CA GLY A 188 4.21 3.25 8.81
C GLY A 188 3.97 4.36 7.79
N GLN A 189 5.06 4.88 7.20
CA GLN A 189 5.00 5.94 6.19
C GLN A 189 4.76 5.35 4.81
N CYS A 190 3.59 5.56 4.25
CA CYS A 190 3.30 5.29 2.85
C CYS A 190 4.12 6.22 1.96
N ARG A 191 4.71 5.69 0.89
CA ARG A 191 5.60 6.41 -0.03
C ARG A 191 4.92 6.67 -1.37
N ASN A 192 5.31 7.74 -2.03
CA ASN A 192 4.87 8.00 -3.39
C ASN A 192 5.63 7.05 -4.34
N PRO A 193 4.94 6.23 -5.16
CA PRO A 193 5.59 5.24 -6.03
C PRO A 193 6.45 5.87 -7.14
N TYR A 194 6.18 7.13 -7.51
CA TYR A 194 6.95 7.85 -8.53
C TYR A 194 8.13 8.63 -7.96
N ALA A 195 8.16 8.85 -6.63
CA ALA A 195 9.22 9.60 -5.95
C ALA A 195 9.27 9.14 -4.48
N LEU A 196 10.06 8.11 -4.22
CA LEU A 196 10.07 7.40 -2.92
C LEU A 196 10.46 8.28 -1.71
N ASP A 197 11.12 9.42 -1.96
CA ASP A 197 11.46 10.44 -0.96
C ASP A 197 10.31 11.41 -0.67
N ARG A 198 9.16 11.26 -1.32
CA ARG A 198 7.98 12.11 -1.19
C ARG A 198 6.84 11.39 -0.49
N ASN A 199 6.00 12.17 0.21
CA ASN A 199 4.76 11.62 0.73
C ASN A 199 3.74 11.40 -0.42
N PRO A 200 2.79 10.46 -0.26
CA PRO A 200 1.82 10.13 -1.30
C PRO A 200 0.66 11.11 -1.38
N CYS A 201 0.61 12.13 -0.49
CA CYS A 201 -0.54 12.99 -0.30
C CYS A 201 -1.74 12.27 0.36
N GLY A 202 -2.89 12.86 0.37
CA GLY A 202 -4.15 12.25 0.86
C GLY A 202 -4.47 12.59 2.27
N SER A 203 -5.47 11.99 2.88
CA SER A 203 -5.38 10.96 3.90
C SER A 203 -5.61 9.52 3.38
N SER A 204 -6.14 9.33 2.16
CA SER A 204 -6.21 8.03 1.48
C SER A 204 -4.89 7.83 0.74
N SER A 205 -3.88 7.32 1.40
CA SER A 205 -2.49 7.34 0.96
C SER A 205 -2.03 6.02 0.34
N GLY A 206 -2.66 4.93 0.71
CA GLY A 206 -2.39 3.60 0.16
C GLY A 206 -3.12 3.29 -1.12
#